data_482201530c8709eaf4d70f70e390982d
#
_entry.id   482201530c8709eaf4d70f70e390982d
#
_cell.length_a   1.000
_cell.length_b   1.000
_cell.length_c   1.000
_cell.angle_alpha   90.00
_cell.angle_beta   90.00
_cell.angle_gamma   90.00
#
_symmetry.space_group_name_H-M   'P 1'
#
loop_
_entity.id
_entity.type
_entity.pdbx_description
1 polymer ?
#
loop_
_entity_poly.entity_id
_entity_poly.type
_entity_poly.pdbx_seq_one_letter_code
_entity_poly.pdbx_strand_id
1 'polypeptide(L)'
;VLGIEGFRQVLSLRHGDEDSTPIAALLHQNENPLKVITSGPEMAAPAPFFAGGRMRSEARRAWWNDYDANIMVVFGHYWRIPSPTLQKNDSLFPAGPLNATLGSGNAMCIDYSVGSRASERLICTPPDKITGRLAALRWPQRELVFDNGERMGLLSPQS
;
A
#
# COMPACT_ATOMS: atom_id res chain seq x y z
N VAL A 1 -12.99 2.29 20.12
CA VAL A 1 -13.71 1.26 19.35
C VAL A 1 -15.00 1.90 18.86
N LEU A 2 -15.12 2.19 17.57
CA LEU A 2 -16.34 2.69 16.96
C LEU A 2 -17.40 1.58 17.01
N GLY A 3 -18.55 1.84 17.65
CA GLY A 3 -19.68 0.92 17.66
C GLY A 3 -20.29 0.74 16.25
N ILE A 4 -21.19 -0.26 16.11
CA ILE A 4 -21.88 -0.61 14.85
C ILE A 4 -22.56 0.63 14.21
N GLU A 5 -23.06 1.57 15.00
CA GLU A 5 -23.70 2.81 14.56
C GLU A 5 -22.71 3.77 13.86
N GLY A 6 -21.50 3.92 14.39
CA GLY A 6 -20.43 4.69 13.74
C GLY A 6 -20.01 4.09 12.41
N PHE A 7 -20.03 2.75 12.29
CA PHE A 7 -19.73 2.06 11.04
C PHE A 7 -20.82 2.26 9.98
N ARG A 8 -22.10 2.26 10.37
CA ARG A 8 -23.23 2.56 9.46
C ARG A 8 -23.20 3.99 8.95
N GLN A 9 -22.87 4.96 9.80
CA GLN A 9 -22.76 6.36 9.44
C GLN A 9 -21.64 6.60 8.41
N VAL A 10 -20.52 5.91 8.54
CA VAL A 10 -19.41 5.98 7.57
C VAL A 10 -19.79 5.32 6.24
N LEU A 11 -20.59 4.25 6.24
CA LEU A 11 -21.07 3.62 5.01
C LEU A 11 -22.13 4.49 4.28
N SER A 12 -22.95 5.25 5.00
CA SER A 12 -23.95 6.16 4.40
C SER A 12 -23.30 7.35 3.70
N LEU A 13 -22.09 7.75 4.10
CA LEU A 13 -21.31 8.81 3.44
C LEU A 13 -20.70 8.38 2.08
N ARG A 14 -20.87 7.14 1.67
CA ARG A 14 -20.39 6.64 0.35
C ARG A 14 -21.31 7.00 -0.83
N HIS A 15 -22.47 7.59 -0.58
CA HIS A 15 -23.45 7.94 -1.61
C HIS A 15 -23.68 9.46 -1.61
N GLY A 16 -22.70 10.22 -2.05
CA GLY A 16 -22.88 11.66 -2.19
C GLY A 16 -21.64 12.34 -2.74
N ASP A 17 -21.80 12.89 -3.89
CA ASP A 17 -21.08 13.95 -4.59
C ASP A 17 -20.02 13.53 -5.60
N GLU A 18 -20.47 13.45 -6.85
CA GLU A 18 -19.62 13.58 -8.05
C GLU A 18 -19.05 15.01 -8.21
N ASP A 19 -19.40 15.95 -7.34
CA ASP A 19 -18.98 17.37 -7.40
C ASP A 19 -17.89 17.77 -6.38
N SER A 20 -17.24 16.80 -5.71
CA SER A 20 -16.18 17.15 -4.77
C SER A 20 -14.92 17.61 -5.51
N THR A 21 -14.45 18.82 -5.21
CA THR A 21 -13.14 19.28 -5.67
C THR A 21 -12.04 18.30 -5.19
N PRO A 22 -10.90 18.15 -5.89
CA PRO A 22 -9.81 17.29 -5.46
C PRO A 22 -9.37 17.53 -4.01
N ILE A 23 -9.44 18.75 -3.53
CA ILE A 23 -9.14 19.11 -2.14
C ILE A 23 -10.17 18.52 -1.17
N ALA A 24 -11.45 18.60 -1.48
CA ALA A 24 -12.49 18.03 -0.63
C ALA A 24 -12.40 16.50 -0.57
N ALA A 25 -12.06 15.84 -1.68
CA ALA A 25 -11.81 14.41 -1.72
C ALA A 25 -10.63 13.99 -0.83
N LEU A 26 -9.52 14.75 -0.86
CA LEU A 26 -8.35 14.51 0.00
C LEU A 26 -8.66 14.71 1.48
N LEU A 27 -9.36 15.78 1.84
CA LEU A 27 -9.78 16.02 3.22
C LEU A 27 -10.68 14.89 3.70
N HIS A 28 -11.66 14.50 2.90
CA HIS A 28 -12.56 13.40 3.23
C HIS A 28 -11.83 12.05 3.36
N GLN A 29 -10.77 11.80 2.59
CA GLN A 29 -9.91 10.63 2.73
C GLN A 29 -9.10 10.70 4.04
N ASN A 30 -8.38 11.79 4.27
CA ASN A 30 -7.36 11.87 5.33
C ASN A 30 -7.95 12.16 6.72
N GLU A 31 -9.11 12.80 6.80
CA GLU A 31 -9.82 13.05 8.07
C GLU A 31 -10.68 11.87 8.53
N ASN A 32 -10.90 10.88 7.67
CA ASN A 32 -11.66 9.70 8.01
C ASN A 32 -10.74 8.57 8.49
N PRO A 33 -10.70 8.24 9.79
CA PRO A 33 -9.78 7.25 10.33
C PRO A 33 -9.98 5.86 9.74
N LEU A 34 -11.21 5.49 9.33
CA LEU A 34 -11.45 4.20 8.69
C LEU A 34 -10.83 4.14 7.29
N LYS A 35 -10.93 5.24 6.53
CA LYS A 35 -10.28 5.32 5.21
C LYS A 35 -8.77 5.28 5.33
N VAL A 36 -8.21 6.01 6.29
CA VAL A 36 -6.77 6.01 6.54
C VAL A 36 -6.28 4.60 6.96
N ILE A 37 -6.99 3.92 7.86
CA ILE A 37 -6.61 2.57 8.31
C ILE A 37 -6.73 1.54 7.18
N THR A 38 -7.72 1.65 6.29
CA THR A 38 -7.97 0.66 5.25
C THR A 38 -7.20 0.90 3.95
N SER A 39 -6.93 2.17 3.61
CA SER A 39 -6.37 2.54 2.30
C SER A 39 -5.10 3.40 2.41
N GLY A 40 -4.77 3.86 3.60
CA GLY A 40 -3.68 4.80 3.87
C GLY A 40 -4.05 6.25 3.56
N PRO A 41 -3.23 7.21 4.02
CA PRO A 41 -3.38 8.61 3.67
C PRO A 41 -3.01 8.85 2.21
N GLU A 42 -3.67 9.83 1.61
CA GLU A 42 -3.44 10.27 0.24
C GLU A 42 -2.89 11.70 0.19
N MET A 43 -2.34 12.08 -0.96
CA MET A 43 -1.85 13.41 -1.27
C MET A 43 -2.28 13.81 -2.69
N ALA A 44 -2.22 15.10 -3.01
CA ALA A 44 -2.43 15.53 -4.38
C ALA A 44 -1.37 14.92 -5.29
N ALA A 45 -1.80 14.32 -6.39
CA ALA A 45 -0.87 13.81 -7.39
C ALA A 45 -0.17 15.00 -8.11
N PRO A 46 1.11 14.88 -8.46
CA PRO A 46 1.82 15.93 -9.22
C PRO A 46 1.15 16.26 -10.55
N ALA A 47 0.51 15.28 -11.17
CA ALA A 47 -0.34 15.42 -12.35
C ALA A 47 -1.42 14.34 -12.32
N PRO A 48 -2.62 14.61 -12.87
CA PRO A 48 -3.65 13.58 -12.99
C PRO A 48 -3.16 12.37 -13.77
N PHE A 49 -3.52 11.17 -13.34
CA PHE A 49 -3.14 9.91 -13.97
C PHE A 49 -4.31 8.94 -14.06
N PHE A 50 -4.24 8.00 -15.00
CA PHE A 50 -5.29 6.98 -15.18
C PHE A 50 -4.94 5.72 -14.40
N ALA A 51 -5.80 5.33 -13.47
CA ALA A 51 -5.65 4.09 -12.70
C ALA A 51 -7.00 3.53 -12.26
N GLY A 52 -7.14 2.22 -12.29
CA GLY A 52 -8.35 1.53 -11.88
C GLY A 52 -9.59 1.94 -12.71
N GLY A 53 -9.41 2.20 -14.01
CA GLY A 53 -10.50 2.55 -14.93
C GLY A 53 -10.98 4.01 -14.86
N ARG A 54 -10.30 4.89 -14.11
CA ARG A 54 -10.67 6.31 -13.98
C ARG A 54 -9.46 7.23 -13.88
N MET A 55 -9.66 8.51 -14.21
CA MET A 55 -8.69 9.56 -13.91
C MET A 55 -8.64 9.79 -12.40
N ARG A 56 -7.44 9.99 -11.89
CA ARG A 56 -7.16 10.28 -10.48
C ARG A 56 -6.31 11.53 -10.36
N SER A 57 -6.65 12.34 -9.38
CA SER A 57 -5.88 13.52 -8.94
C SER A 57 -5.24 13.31 -7.57
N GLU A 58 -5.49 12.17 -6.93
CA GLU A 58 -4.96 11.79 -5.64
C GLU A 58 -3.99 10.61 -5.80
N ALA A 59 -2.86 10.70 -5.11
CA ALA A 59 -1.85 9.65 -5.02
C ALA A 59 -1.65 9.21 -3.57
N ARG A 60 -1.14 8.00 -3.36
CA ARG A 60 -0.78 7.52 -2.02
C ARG A 60 0.40 8.30 -1.47
N ARG A 61 0.35 8.59 -0.18
CA ARG A 61 1.44 9.23 0.55
C ARG A 61 2.37 8.18 1.13
N ALA A 62 3.69 8.43 1.04
CA ALA A 62 4.71 7.64 1.75
C ALA A 62 4.75 8.07 3.24
N TRP A 63 3.66 7.81 3.97
CA TRP A 63 3.43 8.26 5.35
C TRP A 63 4.51 7.76 6.33
N TRP A 64 5.18 6.68 6.03
CA TRP A 64 6.25 6.11 6.85
C TRP A 64 7.47 7.00 6.94
N ASN A 65 7.66 7.97 6.04
CA ASN A 65 8.76 8.92 6.11
C ASN A 65 8.59 9.91 7.27
N ASP A 66 7.34 10.15 7.68
CA ASP A 66 6.97 11.04 8.77
C ASP A 66 6.63 10.26 10.06
N TYR A 67 6.70 8.93 10.03
CA TYR A 67 6.33 8.08 11.15
C TYR A 67 7.54 7.81 12.05
N ASP A 68 7.52 8.37 13.27
CA ASP A 68 8.60 8.33 14.26
C ASP A 68 8.29 7.50 15.51
N ALA A 69 7.07 6.94 15.63
CA ALA A 69 6.70 6.15 16.79
C ALA A 69 7.47 4.83 16.89
N ASN A 70 7.77 4.41 18.10
CA ASN A 70 8.55 3.19 18.41
C ASN A 70 7.72 1.89 18.29
N ILE A 71 6.71 1.89 17.45
CA ILE A 71 5.81 0.76 17.25
C ILE A 71 5.90 0.33 15.78
N MET A 72 6.17 -0.95 15.55
CA MET A 72 6.19 -1.50 14.19
C MET A 72 4.76 -1.48 13.59
N VAL A 73 4.60 -0.84 12.45
CA VAL A 73 3.38 -0.88 11.65
C VAL A 73 3.59 -1.81 10.45
N VAL A 74 2.76 -2.84 10.35
CA VAL A 74 2.72 -3.73 9.19
C VAL A 74 1.48 -3.37 8.36
N PHE A 75 1.65 -3.11 7.08
CA PHE A 75 0.57 -2.62 6.23
C PHE A 75 0.55 -3.27 4.84
N GLY A 76 -0.60 -3.16 4.19
CA GLY A 76 -0.85 -3.61 2.82
C GLY A 76 -1.50 -2.52 1.97
N HIS A 77 -2.15 -2.92 0.87
CA HIS A 77 -2.90 -2.04 -0.05
C HIS A 77 -2.05 -1.06 -0.89
N TYR A 78 -0.73 -1.10 -0.76
CA TYR A 78 0.18 -0.19 -1.46
C TYR A 78 0.78 -0.76 -2.74
N TRP A 79 0.52 -2.03 -3.06
CA TRP A 79 0.87 -2.67 -4.32
C TRP A 79 2.37 -2.58 -4.65
N ARG A 80 3.22 -2.84 -3.67
CA ARG A 80 4.67 -2.87 -3.87
C ARG A 80 5.03 -3.89 -4.94
N ILE A 81 5.85 -3.48 -5.90
CA ILE A 81 6.30 -4.37 -6.98
C ILE A 81 7.45 -5.24 -6.48
N PRO A 82 7.33 -6.58 -6.47
CA PRO A 82 8.39 -7.47 -5.97
C PRO A 82 9.48 -7.74 -7.00
N SER A 83 9.94 -6.69 -7.67
CA SER A 83 11.00 -6.76 -8.68
C SER A 83 11.96 -5.60 -8.54
N PRO A 84 13.25 -5.83 -8.22
CA PRO A 84 14.23 -4.76 -8.11
C PRO A 84 14.38 -3.93 -9.39
N THR A 85 14.19 -4.54 -10.55
CA THR A 85 14.29 -3.86 -11.85
C THR A 85 13.12 -2.91 -12.09
N LEU A 86 11.90 -3.30 -11.71
CA LEU A 86 10.70 -2.50 -11.88
C LEU A 86 10.55 -1.44 -10.78
N GLN A 87 11.09 -1.68 -9.58
CA GLN A 87 11.09 -0.72 -8.48
C GLN A 87 11.82 0.59 -8.80
N LYS A 88 12.75 0.59 -9.75
CA LYS A 88 13.46 1.81 -10.16
C LYS A 88 12.54 2.95 -10.61
N ASN A 89 11.33 2.62 -11.03
CA ASN A 89 10.32 3.58 -11.49
C ASN A 89 9.19 3.77 -10.45
N ASP A 90 9.29 3.15 -9.29
CA ASP A 90 8.30 3.31 -8.22
C ASP A 90 8.68 4.54 -7.39
N SER A 91 7.87 5.60 -7.49
CA SER A 91 8.08 6.84 -6.73
C SER A 91 7.72 6.70 -5.25
N LEU A 92 7.02 5.63 -4.87
CA LEU A 92 6.51 5.42 -3.52
C LEU A 92 7.47 4.59 -2.67
N PHE A 93 8.05 3.52 -3.26
CA PHE A 93 8.99 2.66 -2.57
C PHE A 93 10.41 2.87 -3.06
N PRO A 94 11.38 3.04 -2.15
CA PRO A 94 12.78 3.16 -2.55
C PRO A 94 13.25 1.86 -3.22
N ALA A 95 14.13 2.00 -4.20
CA ALA A 95 14.81 0.85 -4.78
C ALA A 95 15.67 0.17 -3.70
N GLY A 96 15.51 -1.14 -3.52
CA GLY A 96 16.27 -1.86 -2.51
C GLY A 96 15.72 -3.26 -2.22
N PRO A 97 16.23 -3.91 -1.17
CA PRO A 97 15.78 -5.24 -0.77
C PRO A 97 14.31 -5.27 -0.40
N LEU A 98 13.60 -6.33 -0.78
CA LEU A 98 12.17 -6.49 -0.49
C LEU A 98 11.88 -6.53 1.02
N ASN A 99 12.81 -7.04 1.80
CA ASN A 99 12.73 -7.19 3.25
C ASN A 99 13.25 -5.97 4.03
N ALA A 100 13.59 -4.86 3.37
CA ALA A 100 13.94 -3.62 4.04
C ALA A 100 12.70 -2.97 4.65
N THR A 101 12.82 -2.54 5.91
CA THR A 101 11.84 -1.68 6.57
C THR A 101 11.89 -0.28 5.99
N LEU A 102 10.86 0.52 6.22
CA LEU A 102 10.65 1.82 5.63
C LEU A 102 10.74 2.94 6.69
N GLY A 103 10.99 4.15 6.24
CA GLY A 103 11.08 5.33 7.09
C GLY A 103 12.17 5.18 8.15
N SER A 104 11.86 5.42 9.41
CA SER A 104 12.77 5.23 10.56
C SER A 104 13.04 3.75 10.93
N GLY A 105 12.51 2.79 10.18
CA GLY A 105 12.66 1.35 10.44
C GLY A 105 11.46 0.69 11.11
N ASN A 106 10.41 1.45 11.36
CA ASN A 106 9.20 1.00 12.07
C ASN A 106 7.98 0.81 11.17
N ALA A 107 8.16 0.76 9.85
CA ALA A 107 7.08 0.46 8.92
C ALA A 107 7.50 -0.67 7.97
N MET A 108 6.58 -1.61 7.68
CA MET A 108 6.80 -2.71 6.77
C MET A 108 5.59 -2.95 5.87
N CYS A 109 5.79 -2.78 4.57
CA CYS A 109 4.78 -3.16 3.58
C CYS A 109 4.91 -4.65 3.27
N ILE A 110 3.83 -5.42 3.44
CA ILE A 110 3.76 -6.84 3.08
C ILE A 110 2.87 -7.10 1.86
N ASP A 111 2.39 -6.06 1.19
CA ASP A 111 1.61 -6.16 -0.05
C ASP A 111 2.57 -6.16 -1.25
N TYR A 112 2.85 -7.31 -1.79
CA TYR A 112 3.67 -7.51 -2.98
C TYR A 112 2.81 -7.80 -4.21
N SER A 113 1.70 -7.06 -4.35
CA SER A 113 0.86 -7.07 -5.55
C SER A 113 0.32 -8.45 -5.92
N VAL A 114 0.03 -9.32 -4.95
CA VAL A 114 -0.48 -10.68 -5.24
C VAL A 114 -1.76 -10.65 -6.08
N GLY A 115 -2.56 -9.60 -5.96
CA GLY A 115 -3.77 -9.40 -6.76
C GLY A 115 -3.51 -9.29 -8.27
N SER A 116 -2.31 -8.86 -8.69
CA SER A 116 -1.95 -8.78 -10.11
C SER A 116 -1.95 -10.14 -10.80
N ARG A 117 -1.75 -11.23 -10.05
CA ARG A 117 -1.78 -12.60 -10.58
C ARG A 117 -3.06 -12.93 -11.34
N ALA A 118 -4.19 -12.37 -10.92
CA ALA A 118 -5.45 -12.60 -11.65
C ALA A 118 -5.38 -12.04 -13.07
N SER A 119 -4.90 -10.79 -13.21
CA SER A 119 -4.74 -10.15 -14.52
C SER A 119 -3.63 -10.81 -15.34
N GLU A 120 -2.50 -11.16 -14.73
CA GLU A 120 -1.38 -11.84 -15.40
C GLU A 120 -1.82 -13.19 -15.98
N ARG A 121 -2.65 -13.95 -15.26
CA ARG A 121 -3.22 -15.21 -15.75
C ARG A 121 -4.21 -15.01 -16.89
N LEU A 122 -5.05 -13.97 -16.83
CA LEU A 122 -6.01 -13.66 -17.89
C LEU A 122 -5.34 -13.36 -19.24
N ILE A 123 -4.15 -12.76 -19.21
CA ILE A 123 -3.35 -12.50 -20.42
C ILE A 123 -2.34 -13.63 -20.71
N CYS A 124 -2.54 -14.81 -20.11
CA CYS A 124 -1.71 -16.01 -20.32
C CYS A 124 -0.21 -15.78 -20.02
N THR A 125 0.13 -14.96 -19.04
CA THR A 125 1.53 -14.78 -18.59
C THR A 125 2.08 -16.14 -18.15
N PRO A 126 3.25 -16.57 -18.64
CA PRO A 126 3.89 -17.80 -18.20
C PRO A 126 4.11 -17.80 -16.67
N PRO A 127 3.95 -18.95 -15.98
CA PRO A 127 4.04 -19.02 -14.52
C PRO A 127 5.35 -18.47 -13.94
N ASP A 128 6.46 -18.63 -14.64
CA ASP A 128 7.80 -18.11 -14.28
C ASP A 128 7.95 -16.59 -14.48
N LYS A 129 6.99 -15.96 -15.17
CA LYS A 129 6.93 -14.52 -15.43
C LYS A 129 5.91 -13.79 -14.56
N ILE A 130 5.10 -14.52 -13.80
CA ILE A 130 4.17 -13.91 -12.84
C ILE A 130 4.96 -13.18 -11.76
N THR A 131 4.65 -11.89 -11.60
CA THR A 131 5.42 -11.01 -10.70
C THR A 131 4.81 -10.87 -9.32
N GLY A 132 3.47 -10.82 -9.20
CA GLY A 132 2.80 -10.65 -7.92
C GLY A 132 3.09 -11.79 -6.95
N ARG A 133 3.38 -11.48 -5.68
CA ARG A 133 3.73 -12.45 -4.63
C ARG A 133 2.86 -12.26 -3.40
N LEU A 134 2.46 -13.35 -2.76
CA LEU A 134 1.89 -13.31 -1.42
C LEU A 134 3.02 -13.33 -0.41
N ALA A 135 2.94 -12.44 0.58
CA ALA A 135 3.90 -12.40 1.67
C ALA A 135 3.21 -12.34 3.03
N ALA A 136 3.90 -12.82 4.05
CA ALA A 136 3.52 -12.72 5.44
C ALA A 136 4.72 -12.31 6.29
N LEU A 137 4.47 -11.55 7.35
CA LEU A 137 5.48 -11.26 8.36
C LEU A 137 5.33 -12.25 9.52
N ARG A 138 6.36 -13.04 9.76
CA ARG A 138 6.44 -13.90 10.94
C ARG A 138 6.96 -13.09 12.12
N TRP A 139 6.15 -13.03 13.18
CA TRP A 139 6.44 -12.29 14.39
C TRP A 139 6.51 -13.24 15.62
N PRO A 140 7.43 -13.08 16.58
CA PRO A 140 8.40 -11.98 16.74
C PRO A 140 9.72 -12.17 15.98
N GLN A 141 9.87 -13.19 15.12
CA GLN A 141 11.11 -13.51 14.42
C GLN A 141 11.57 -12.41 13.45
N ARG A 142 10.69 -11.47 13.10
CA ARG A 142 10.92 -10.39 12.12
C ARG A 142 11.41 -10.97 10.79
N GLU A 143 10.72 -11.97 10.30
CA GLU A 143 11.04 -12.70 9.08
C GLU A 143 9.91 -12.55 8.07
N LEU A 144 10.23 -12.03 6.89
CA LEU A 144 9.33 -12.00 5.74
C LEU A 144 9.33 -13.37 5.08
N VAL A 145 8.15 -13.93 4.86
CA VAL A 145 7.98 -15.25 4.23
C VAL A 145 7.09 -15.08 3.01
N PHE A 146 7.55 -15.55 1.86
CA PHE A 146 6.79 -15.56 0.61
C PHE A 146 6.16 -16.92 0.33
N ASP A 147 5.13 -16.93 -0.52
CA ASP A 147 4.37 -18.12 -0.88
C ASP A 147 5.16 -19.17 -1.70
N ASN A 148 6.33 -18.81 -2.22
CA ASN A 148 7.28 -19.76 -2.81
C ASN A 148 8.23 -20.40 -1.77
N GLY A 149 8.04 -20.12 -0.47
CA GLY A 149 8.86 -20.63 0.63
C GLY A 149 10.11 -19.81 0.92
N GLU A 150 10.41 -18.77 0.13
CA GLU A 150 11.54 -17.88 0.41
C GLU A 150 11.34 -17.14 1.73
N ARG A 151 12.41 -17.01 2.51
CA ARG A 151 12.42 -16.37 3.83
C ARG A 151 13.54 -15.36 3.92
N MET A 152 13.23 -14.19 4.48
CA MET A 152 14.18 -13.09 4.61
C MET A 152 14.00 -12.41 5.96
N GLY A 153 15.05 -12.35 6.78
CA GLY A 153 15.04 -11.50 7.99
C GLY A 153 14.87 -10.03 7.61
N LEU A 154 14.09 -9.26 8.39
CA LEU A 154 13.92 -7.83 8.11
C LEU A 154 15.26 -7.09 8.24
N LEU A 155 15.50 -6.20 7.29
CA LEU A 155 16.65 -5.30 7.27
C LEU A 155 16.22 -3.91 7.74
N SER A 156 17.14 -3.17 8.37
CA SER A 156 16.97 -1.75 8.62
C SER A 156 16.86 -0.97 7.31
N PRO A 157 16.26 0.23 7.31
CA PRO A 157 16.20 1.07 6.12
C PRO A 157 17.61 1.31 5.58
N GLN A 158 17.75 1.31 4.27
CA GLN A 158 18.99 1.78 3.65
C GLN A 158 18.97 3.30 3.63
N SER A 159 19.96 3.91 4.23
CA SER A 159 20.23 5.34 4.20
C SER A 159 20.63 5.82 2.81
#